data_dd34fb5a598c9b79ce96813e80995c3e
#
_entry.id   dd34fb5a598c9b79ce96813e80995c3e
#
_cell.length_a   1.000
_cell.length_b   1.000
_cell.length_c   1.000
_cell.angle_alpha   90.00
_cell.angle_beta   90.00
_cell.angle_gamma   90.00
#
_symmetry.space_group_name_H-M   'P 1'
#
loop_
_entity.id
_entity.type
_entity.pdbx_description
1 polymer ?
#
loop_
_entity_poly.entity_id
_entity_poly.type
_entity_poly.pdbx_seq_one_letter_code
_entity_poly.pdbx_strand_id
1 'polypeptide(L)'
;MAKSSCWPEKTLNKYELLEKLIAFEKMSHFDEFEKNFFDEGPHLTSSSALPWGDSVRQLVSEAKKRFEWGQTWHSGKGARIMEREVISMIGELFHNPEAVGFICYGGSEADICALAAAKGRAFFKRFPGFDRSDPYVMRKLMPEFEKESHSIVMPIHSHYSLFKGCALLGLEPISVSPKTSTIYDIDPAEVKGAVRDDTIGIIGTAGTWPFGSIDPIEEMGKVAEEYDLYFHVDACFGGLILPFLERSGYYTDLPAWDFRIPGVMSISADFHKNGMVPPPASSLCFRNREIIEYARMIAPPFGTLSGTRSTSPMAAAWTMLHALGIEGYKAVAQHSMHLREKLIEATLKIPSLKVVEGGKINLTVLYSETLDLRPVSKALIEKGWMHATGKNPSPIALCICTMPQNDGQIESFAKDFAEAIKTKAVLIGKLEDVSGFDLYGRNIDLDI
;
A
#
# COMPACT_ATOMS: atom_id res chain seq x y z
N MET A 1 27.22 -7.05 35.20
CA MET A 1 27.50 -8.20 34.33
C MET A 1 27.92 -7.65 32.96
N ALA A 2 29.12 -8.00 32.49
CA ALA A 2 29.54 -7.60 31.14
C ALA A 2 28.63 -8.30 30.12
N LYS A 3 28.03 -7.53 29.18
CA LYS A 3 27.29 -8.12 28.07
C LYS A 3 28.25 -9.03 27.30
N SER A 4 27.90 -10.31 27.15
CA SER A 4 28.63 -11.22 26.27
C SER A 4 28.62 -10.66 24.85
N SER A 5 29.73 -10.76 24.12
CA SER A 5 29.83 -10.37 22.73
C SER A 5 28.74 -11.07 21.92
N CYS A 6 28.02 -10.32 21.07
CA CYS A 6 27.05 -10.88 20.11
C CYS A 6 27.73 -11.58 18.92
N TRP A 7 29.06 -11.40 18.76
CA TRP A 7 29.81 -12.08 17.73
C TRP A 7 30.13 -13.51 18.16
N PRO A 8 29.92 -14.52 17.30
CA PRO A 8 30.33 -15.89 17.62
C PRO A 8 31.87 -15.96 17.67
N GLU A 9 32.41 -16.51 18.74
CA GLU A 9 33.85 -16.71 18.90
C GLU A 9 34.43 -17.71 17.89
N LYS A 10 33.60 -18.61 17.39
CA LYS A 10 33.96 -19.60 16.35
C LYS A 10 32.92 -19.60 15.23
N THR A 11 33.38 -19.87 14.03
CA THR A 11 32.49 -20.13 12.89
C THR A 11 31.63 -21.36 13.18
N LEU A 12 30.32 -21.22 13.01
CA LEU A 12 29.40 -22.34 13.04
C LEU A 12 29.52 -23.14 11.74
N ASN A 13 29.44 -24.46 11.84
CA ASN A 13 29.34 -25.30 10.66
C ASN A 13 27.93 -25.20 10.06
N LYS A 14 27.75 -25.73 8.83
CA LYS A 14 26.49 -25.66 8.09
C LYS A 14 25.29 -26.20 8.87
N TYR A 15 25.48 -27.29 9.61
CA TYR A 15 24.40 -27.95 10.34
C TYR A 15 24.00 -27.16 11.60
N GLU A 16 24.96 -26.67 12.35
CA GLU A 16 24.72 -25.81 13.52
C GLU A 16 24.01 -24.50 13.11
N LEU A 17 24.39 -23.93 11.96
CA LEU A 17 23.76 -22.73 11.45
C LEU A 17 22.30 -23.01 11.04
N LEU A 18 22.07 -24.15 10.34
CA LEU A 18 20.75 -24.55 9.89
C LEU A 18 19.82 -24.85 11.09
N GLU A 19 20.32 -25.55 12.13
CA GLU A 19 19.54 -25.80 13.34
C GLU A 19 19.09 -24.49 14.02
N LYS A 20 19.99 -23.50 14.11
CA LYS A 20 19.63 -22.18 14.65
C LYS A 20 18.61 -21.45 13.79
N LEU A 21 18.75 -21.50 12.45
CA LEU A 21 17.79 -20.89 11.53
C LEU A 21 16.40 -21.53 11.67
N ILE A 22 16.33 -22.86 11.75
CA ILE A 22 15.08 -23.61 11.97
C ILE A 22 14.47 -23.22 13.34
N ALA A 23 15.31 -23.03 14.36
CA ALA A 23 14.81 -22.59 15.66
C ALA A 23 14.20 -21.17 15.60
N PHE A 24 14.85 -20.24 14.90
CA PHE A 24 14.31 -18.89 14.70
C PHE A 24 13.03 -18.90 13.84
N GLU A 25 12.99 -19.73 12.79
CA GLU A 25 11.81 -19.92 11.95
C GLU A 25 10.60 -20.38 12.79
N LYS A 26 10.79 -21.38 13.67
CA LYS A 26 9.77 -21.84 14.61
C LYS A 26 9.33 -20.76 15.60
N MET A 27 10.26 -19.96 16.11
CA MET A 27 9.94 -18.84 17.02
C MET A 27 9.21 -17.70 16.30
N SER A 28 9.38 -17.58 15.00
CA SER A 28 8.74 -16.53 14.20
C SER A 28 7.29 -16.84 13.79
N HIS A 29 6.75 -17.97 14.25
CA HIS A 29 5.41 -18.46 13.86
C HIS A 29 5.17 -18.52 12.35
N PHE A 30 6.25 -18.58 11.55
CA PHE A 30 6.15 -18.68 10.09
C PHE A 30 5.44 -19.95 9.67
N ASP A 31 5.74 -21.07 10.32
CA ASP A 31 5.06 -22.35 10.08
C ASP A 31 3.58 -22.28 10.46
N GLU A 32 3.24 -21.60 11.55
CA GLU A 32 1.84 -21.35 11.92
C GLU A 32 1.18 -20.34 10.97
N PHE A 33 1.92 -19.31 10.55
CA PHE A 33 1.42 -18.35 9.57
C PHE A 33 1.21 -19.01 8.21
N GLU A 34 2.18 -19.78 7.68
CA GLU A 34 2.03 -20.51 6.41
C GLU A 34 0.98 -21.61 6.54
N LYS A 35 1.03 -22.44 7.59
CA LYS A 35 0.04 -23.49 7.83
C LYS A 35 -1.34 -22.93 8.07
N ASN A 36 -1.42 -21.90 8.86
CA ASN A 36 -2.66 -21.20 9.14
C ASN A 36 -3.15 -20.40 7.93
N PHE A 37 -2.30 -19.88 7.09
CA PHE A 37 -2.66 -19.12 5.91
C PHE A 37 -3.02 -20.00 4.71
N PHE A 38 -2.52 -21.24 4.64
CA PHE A 38 -2.66 -22.09 3.47
C PHE A 38 -3.47 -23.36 3.73
N ASP A 39 -3.46 -23.96 4.90
CA ASP A 39 -3.95 -25.32 5.06
C ASP A 39 -5.18 -25.49 5.96
N GLU A 40 -5.27 -24.93 7.14
CA GLU A 40 -6.40 -25.21 8.05
C GLU A 40 -6.55 -24.17 9.17
N GLY A 41 -7.42 -23.23 9.03
CA GLY A 41 -7.75 -22.39 10.17
C GLY A 41 -8.43 -21.07 9.80
N PRO A 42 -8.95 -20.33 10.75
CA PRO A 42 -9.66 -19.10 10.48
C PRO A 42 -8.70 -18.02 9.99
N HIS A 43 -8.87 -17.55 8.75
CA HIS A 43 -8.00 -16.55 8.17
C HIS A 43 -8.80 -15.55 7.38
N LEU A 44 -9.02 -14.40 7.86
CA LEU A 44 -9.19 -13.21 7.04
C LEU A 44 -7.86 -12.47 7.01
N THR A 45 -7.66 -11.59 6.07
CA THR A 45 -6.43 -10.78 5.98
C THR A 45 -6.76 -9.30 5.99
N SER A 46 -5.78 -8.48 6.36
CA SER A 46 -5.96 -7.02 6.40
C SER A 46 -5.24 -6.28 5.29
N SER A 47 -4.21 -6.85 4.71
CA SER A 47 -3.33 -6.07 3.84
C SER A 47 -2.54 -6.83 2.79
N SER A 48 -2.34 -8.13 2.95
CA SER A 48 -1.51 -8.90 2.02
C SER A 48 -2.33 -9.96 1.32
N ALA A 49 -2.15 -10.08 0.02
CA ALA A 49 -2.70 -11.16 -0.77
C ALA A 49 -1.60 -12.16 -1.10
N LEU A 50 -1.92 -13.42 -1.05
CA LEU A 50 -1.03 -14.49 -1.48
C LEU A 50 -1.43 -15.00 -2.85
N PRO A 51 -0.48 -15.55 -3.63
CA PRO A 51 -0.80 -16.16 -4.92
C PRO A 51 -1.91 -17.18 -4.79
N TRP A 52 -2.93 -17.04 -5.60
CA TRP A 52 -4.03 -17.98 -5.62
C TRP A 52 -3.62 -19.24 -6.39
N GLY A 53 -3.62 -20.37 -5.68
CA GLY A 53 -3.29 -21.68 -6.21
C GLY A 53 -1.80 -22.04 -6.09
N ASP A 54 -1.55 -23.30 -5.74
CA ASP A 54 -0.20 -23.82 -5.48
C ASP A 54 0.73 -23.71 -6.67
N SER A 55 0.24 -23.94 -7.89
CA SER A 55 1.06 -23.87 -9.10
C SER A 55 1.61 -22.46 -9.35
N VAL A 56 0.80 -21.42 -9.17
CA VAL A 56 1.24 -20.02 -9.36
C VAL A 56 2.21 -19.63 -8.26
N ARG A 57 1.93 -20.02 -7.02
CA ARG A 57 2.83 -19.80 -5.88
C ARG A 57 4.21 -20.43 -6.12
N GLN A 58 4.25 -21.68 -6.59
CA GLN A 58 5.51 -22.37 -6.91
C GLN A 58 6.29 -21.66 -8.01
N LEU A 59 5.62 -21.20 -9.08
CA LEU A 59 6.25 -20.43 -10.16
C LEU A 59 6.87 -19.13 -9.66
N VAL A 60 6.16 -18.37 -8.82
CA VAL A 60 6.67 -17.13 -8.23
C VAL A 60 7.84 -17.40 -7.29
N SER A 61 7.77 -18.44 -6.47
CA SER A 61 8.86 -18.85 -5.58
C SER A 61 10.10 -19.26 -6.36
N GLU A 62 9.95 -20.02 -7.44
CA GLU A 62 11.06 -20.40 -8.33
C GLU A 62 11.68 -19.18 -9.02
N ALA A 63 10.87 -18.24 -9.49
CA ALA A 63 11.35 -17.01 -10.08
C ALA A 63 12.16 -16.18 -9.08
N LYS A 64 11.66 -16.02 -7.85
CA LYS A 64 12.40 -15.33 -6.76
C LYS A 64 13.75 -15.99 -6.51
N LYS A 65 13.79 -17.30 -6.40
CA LYS A 65 15.01 -18.08 -6.15
C LYS A 65 16.03 -17.95 -7.28
N ARG A 66 15.60 -18.00 -8.54
CA ARG A 66 16.49 -17.83 -9.72
C ARG A 66 17.15 -16.45 -9.76
N PHE A 67 16.50 -15.43 -9.23
CA PHE A 67 16.98 -14.05 -9.21
C PHE A 67 17.39 -13.55 -7.82
N GLU A 68 17.54 -14.44 -6.84
CA GLU A 68 17.87 -14.12 -5.46
C GLU A 68 19.18 -13.35 -5.31
N TRP A 69 20.23 -13.78 -6.02
CA TRP A 69 21.56 -13.18 -5.99
C TRP A 69 21.75 -12.07 -7.03
N GLY A 70 20.71 -11.79 -7.81
CA GLY A 70 20.75 -10.75 -8.82
C GLY A 70 20.56 -9.37 -8.21
N GLN A 71 21.18 -8.38 -8.85
CA GLN A 71 21.01 -6.97 -8.49
C GLN A 71 21.06 -6.06 -9.73
N THR A 72 20.41 -4.89 -9.65
CA THR A 72 20.15 -4.06 -10.84
C THR A 72 21.39 -3.44 -11.46
N TRP A 73 22.45 -3.24 -10.69
CA TRP A 73 23.64 -2.50 -11.19
C TRP A 73 24.52 -3.35 -12.10
N HIS A 74 24.98 -4.51 -11.66
CA HIS A 74 25.99 -5.30 -12.37
C HIS A 74 25.43 -6.51 -13.13
N SER A 75 24.56 -7.28 -12.53
CA SER A 75 24.09 -8.57 -13.07
C SER A 75 22.66 -8.55 -13.64
N GLY A 76 22.02 -7.39 -13.63
CA GLY A 76 20.57 -7.30 -13.77
C GLY A 76 20.03 -7.06 -15.18
N LYS A 77 20.74 -7.41 -16.28
CA LYS A 77 20.21 -7.14 -17.63
C LYS A 77 18.83 -7.77 -17.86
N GLY A 78 18.65 -9.05 -17.52
CA GLY A 78 17.38 -9.75 -17.65
C GLY A 78 16.31 -9.14 -16.73
N ALA A 79 16.64 -8.84 -15.48
CA ALA A 79 15.72 -8.22 -14.55
C ALA A 79 15.29 -6.81 -14.97
N ARG A 80 16.19 -6.02 -15.56
CA ARG A 80 15.83 -4.70 -16.13
C ARG A 80 14.90 -4.82 -17.35
N ILE A 81 14.96 -5.92 -18.09
CA ILE A 81 14.00 -6.20 -19.17
C ILE A 81 12.64 -6.52 -18.54
N MET A 82 12.60 -7.44 -17.57
CA MET A 82 11.38 -7.76 -16.83
C MET A 82 10.75 -6.54 -16.16
N GLU A 83 11.56 -5.70 -15.51
CA GLU A 83 11.08 -4.45 -14.90
C GLU A 83 10.41 -3.53 -15.93
N ARG A 84 11.03 -3.35 -17.11
CA ARG A 84 10.42 -2.53 -18.17
C ARG A 84 9.13 -3.12 -18.70
N GLU A 85 9.06 -4.44 -18.90
CA GLU A 85 7.85 -5.12 -19.33
C GLU A 85 6.73 -4.99 -18.29
N VAL A 86 7.06 -5.17 -17.01
CA VAL A 86 6.12 -4.97 -15.89
C VAL A 86 5.59 -3.53 -15.90
N ILE A 87 6.46 -2.54 -15.97
CA ILE A 87 6.04 -1.12 -15.98
C ILE A 87 5.20 -0.80 -17.23
N SER A 88 5.53 -1.37 -18.39
CA SER A 88 4.72 -1.21 -19.60
C SER A 88 3.31 -1.80 -19.43
N MET A 89 3.21 -3.02 -18.86
CA MET A 89 1.90 -3.64 -18.58
C MET A 89 1.07 -2.79 -17.59
N ILE A 90 1.71 -2.27 -16.54
CA ILE A 90 1.03 -1.39 -15.58
C ILE A 90 0.65 -0.05 -16.23
N GLY A 91 1.49 0.50 -17.08
CA GLY A 91 1.18 1.71 -17.86
C GLY A 91 -0.06 1.52 -18.74
N GLU A 92 -0.15 0.42 -19.47
CA GLU A 92 -1.35 0.07 -20.25
C GLU A 92 -2.58 -0.12 -19.35
N LEU A 93 -2.40 -0.72 -18.19
CA LEU A 93 -3.47 -0.92 -17.21
C LEU A 93 -4.01 0.42 -16.71
N PHE A 94 -3.14 1.44 -16.57
CA PHE A 94 -3.46 2.81 -16.15
C PHE A 94 -3.74 3.74 -17.33
N HIS A 95 -4.08 3.22 -18.51
CA HIS A 95 -4.44 3.97 -19.71
C HIS A 95 -3.33 4.91 -20.22
N ASN A 96 -2.06 4.56 -19.99
CA ASN A 96 -0.91 5.26 -20.55
C ASN A 96 0.22 4.29 -20.95
N PRO A 97 0.23 3.75 -22.18
CA PRO A 97 1.27 2.84 -22.65
C PRO A 97 2.68 3.48 -22.72
N GLU A 98 2.76 4.81 -22.73
CA GLU A 98 4.02 5.55 -22.72
C GLU A 98 4.58 5.78 -21.31
N ALA A 99 3.88 5.30 -20.26
CA ALA A 99 4.34 5.42 -18.90
C ALA A 99 5.70 4.76 -18.70
N VAL A 100 6.51 5.37 -17.85
CA VAL A 100 7.82 4.87 -17.44
C VAL A 100 7.86 4.77 -15.92
N GLY A 101 8.78 3.98 -15.39
CA GLY A 101 8.84 3.83 -13.94
C GLY A 101 9.85 2.79 -13.49
N PHE A 102 9.68 2.34 -12.27
CA PHE A 102 10.52 1.32 -11.66
C PHE A 102 9.76 0.54 -10.57
N ILE A 103 10.29 -0.62 -10.22
CA ILE A 103 9.81 -1.43 -9.10
C ILE A 103 10.50 -0.96 -7.82
N CYS A 104 9.70 -0.67 -6.79
CA CYS A 104 10.10 -0.24 -5.46
C CYS A 104 10.02 -1.38 -4.45
N TYR A 105 10.65 -1.20 -3.28
CA TYR A 105 10.52 -2.08 -2.12
C TYR A 105 9.29 -1.72 -1.26
N GLY A 106 8.11 -1.75 -1.89
CA GLY A 106 6.82 -1.45 -1.28
C GLY A 106 6.33 -0.02 -1.54
N GLY A 107 5.04 0.21 -1.25
CA GLY A 107 4.36 1.48 -1.48
C GLY A 107 5.01 2.65 -0.76
N SER A 108 5.54 2.44 0.44
CA SER A 108 6.23 3.51 1.17
C SER A 108 7.44 4.08 0.42
N GLU A 109 8.23 3.25 -0.27
CA GLU A 109 9.31 3.74 -1.12
C GLU A 109 8.75 4.45 -2.36
N ALA A 110 7.68 3.90 -2.97
CA ALA A 110 7.04 4.51 -4.13
C ALA A 110 6.52 5.93 -3.81
N ASP A 111 5.80 6.09 -2.69
CA ASP A 111 5.26 7.37 -2.24
C ASP A 111 6.36 8.40 -1.94
N ILE A 112 7.43 7.98 -1.26
CA ILE A 112 8.57 8.88 -0.98
C ILE A 112 9.26 9.30 -2.28
N CYS A 113 9.40 8.39 -3.25
CA CYS A 113 9.95 8.72 -4.57
C CYS A 113 9.04 9.63 -5.39
N ALA A 114 7.71 9.51 -5.25
CA ALA A 114 6.76 10.44 -5.86
C ALA A 114 6.88 11.85 -5.26
N LEU A 115 7.00 11.95 -3.94
CA LEU A 115 7.26 13.24 -3.25
C LEU A 115 8.63 13.82 -3.63
N ALA A 116 9.65 12.97 -3.82
CA ALA A 116 10.94 13.41 -4.35
C ALA A 116 10.81 13.96 -5.77
N ALA A 117 9.96 13.38 -6.62
CA ALA A 117 9.67 13.92 -7.95
C ALA A 117 8.95 15.28 -7.87
N ALA A 118 8.01 15.45 -6.94
CA ALA A 118 7.37 16.76 -6.69
C ALA A 118 8.41 17.81 -6.28
N LYS A 119 9.29 17.49 -5.33
CA LYS A 119 10.39 18.36 -4.89
C LYS A 119 11.37 18.67 -6.05
N GLY A 120 11.73 17.67 -6.83
CA GLY A 120 12.59 17.82 -8.01
C GLY A 120 11.99 18.73 -9.08
N ARG A 121 10.67 18.62 -9.32
CA ARG A 121 9.95 19.51 -10.24
C ARG A 121 9.93 20.95 -9.75
N ALA A 122 9.67 21.18 -8.47
CA ALA A 122 9.72 22.51 -7.87
C ALA A 122 11.13 23.11 -7.95
N PHE A 123 12.16 22.31 -7.66
CA PHE A 123 13.56 22.71 -7.84
C PHE A 123 13.86 23.12 -9.29
N PHE A 124 13.41 22.31 -10.25
CA PHE A 124 13.61 22.61 -11.67
C PHE A 124 12.92 23.90 -12.10
N LYS A 125 11.71 24.16 -11.62
CA LYS A 125 11.00 25.42 -11.87
C LYS A 125 11.74 26.63 -11.28
N ARG A 126 12.31 26.48 -10.08
CA ARG A 126 13.01 27.53 -9.37
C ARG A 126 14.35 27.91 -10.02
N PHE A 127 15.03 26.95 -10.63
CA PHE A 127 16.32 27.12 -11.30
C PHE A 127 16.27 26.63 -12.74
N PRO A 128 15.53 27.33 -13.63
CA PRO A 128 15.47 26.94 -15.04
C PRO A 128 16.83 27.12 -15.73
N GLY A 129 17.21 26.15 -16.54
CA GLY A 129 18.43 26.26 -17.35
C GLY A 129 19.73 25.78 -16.67
N PHE A 130 19.67 25.15 -15.49
CA PHE A 130 20.86 24.49 -14.94
C PHE A 130 21.23 23.25 -15.78
N ASP A 131 22.53 22.96 -15.85
CA ASP A 131 23.01 21.75 -16.51
C ASP A 131 22.67 20.49 -15.71
N ARG A 132 21.70 19.73 -16.18
CA ARG A 132 21.27 18.46 -15.55
C ARG A 132 22.34 17.37 -15.60
N SER A 133 23.35 17.50 -16.47
CA SER A 133 24.48 16.56 -16.55
C SER A 133 25.55 16.83 -15.51
N ASP A 134 25.55 18.02 -14.88
CA ASP A 134 26.46 18.33 -13.76
C ASP A 134 25.94 17.73 -12.45
N PRO A 135 26.57 16.66 -11.93
CA PRO A 135 26.12 16.02 -10.69
C PRO A 135 26.28 16.90 -9.46
N TYR A 136 27.01 18.02 -9.56
CA TYR A 136 27.26 18.94 -8.46
C TYR A 136 26.28 20.11 -8.42
N VAL A 137 25.49 20.32 -9.45
CA VAL A 137 24.51 21.41 -9.51
C VAL A 137 23.52 21.34 -8.34
N MET A 138 22.93 20.18 -8.08
CA MET A 138 22.02 19.99 -6.95
C MET A 138 22.70 20.33 -5.62
N ARG A 139 23.95 19.91 -5.43
CA ARG A 139 24.70 20.19 -4.20
C ARG A 139 24.95 21.69 -3.99
N LYS A 140 25.11 22.46 -5.06
CA LYS A 140 25.32 23.90 -5.00
C LYS A 140 24.02 24.68 -4.75
N LEU A 141 22.94 24.30 -5.41
CA LEU A 141 21.69 25.04 -5.44
C LEU A 141 20.68 24.60 -4.36
N MET A 142 20.77 23.35 -3.89
CA MET A 142 19.85 22.80 -2.89
C MET A 142 19.80 23.63 -1.59
N PRO A 143 20.94 24.11 -1.02
CA PRO A 143 20.90 24.96 0.17
C PRO A 143 20.16 26.29 -0.04
N GLU A 144 20.09 26.79 -1.27
CA GLU A 144 19.29 27.99 -1.58
C GLU A 144 17.81 27.62 -1.71
N PHE A 145 17.50 26.51 -2.38
CA PHE A 145 16.14 26.00 -2.52
C PHE A 145 15.49 25.68 -1.16
N GLU A 146 16.26 25.10 -0.24
CA GLU A 146 15.77 24.68 1.08
C GLU A 146 15.59 25.85 2.08
N LYS A 147 15.91 27.10 1.69
CA LYS A 147 15.51 28.28 2.47
C LYS A 147 14.03 28.63 2.29
N GLU A 148 13.42 28.17 1.20
CA GLU A 148 12.00 28.38 0.90
C GLU A 148 11.20 27.22 1.53
N SER A 149 10.00 27.51 2.02
CA SER A 149 9.06 26.44 2.44
C SER A 149 8.43 25.79 1.23
N HIS A 150 8.14 24.50 1.35
CA HIS A 150 7.45 23.73 0.31
C HIS A 150 6.41 22.83 0.97
N SER A 151 5.20 22.87 0.47
CA SER A 151 4.08 22.10 1.02
C SER A 151 3.45 21.13 0.02
N ILE A 152 2.80 20.09 0.57
CA ILE A 152 2.01 19.09 -0.16
C ILE A 152 0.61 19.06 0.42
N VAL A 153 -0.40 19.27 -0.41
CA VAL A 153 -1.80 19.10 -0.01
C VAL A 153 -2.23 17.65 -0.18
N MET A 154 -2.79 17.06 0.86
CA MET A 154 -3.23 15.66 0.83
C MET A 154 -4.41 15.41 1.78
N PRO A 155 -5.28 14.41 1.51
CA PRO A 155 -6.29 13.97 2.45
C PRO A 155 -5.68 13.54 3.79
N ILE A 156 -6.35 13.80 4.90
CA ILE A 156 -5.89 13.37 6.24
C ILE A 156 -5.82 11.83 6.36
N HIS A 157 -6.59 11.11 5.54
CA HIS A 157 -6.57 9.65 5.49
C HIS A 157 -5.51 9.09 4.54
N SER A 158 -4.66 9.92 3.93
CA SER A 158 -3.51 9.46 3.16
C SER A 158 -2.62 8.55 3.99
N HIS A 159 -2.01 7.57 3.35
CA HIS A 159 -1.16 6.61 4.04
C HIS A 159 0.01 7.31 4.75
N TYR A 160 0.38 6.84 5.94
CA TYR A 160 1.44 7.47 6.76
C TYR A 160 2.81 7.53 6.08
N SER A 161 3.06 6.75 5.03
CA SER A 161 4.27 6.84 4.20
C SER A 161 4.44 8.21 3.56
N LEU A 162 3.34 8.86 3.19
CA LEU A 162 3.34 10.20 2.61
C LEU A 162 3.73 11.24 3.66
N PHE A 163 3.18 11.18 4.87
CA PHE A 163 3.60 12.03 5.98
C PHE A 163 5.08 11.81 6.35
N LYS A 164 5.50 10.54 6.39
CA LYS A 164 6.91 10.19 6.58
C LYS A 164 7.79 10.75 5.46
N GLY A 165 7.36 10.64 4.22
CA GLY A 165 8.07 11.19 3.06
C GLY A 165 8.19 12.70 3.13
N CYS A 166 7.14 13.42 3.52
CA CYS A 166 7.19 14.86 3.77
C CYS A 166 8.24 15.19 4.82
N ALA A 167 8.22 14.51 5.96
CA ALA A 167 9.21 14.74 7.04
C ALA A 167 10.66 14.47 6.57
N LEU A 168 10.89 13.38 5.81
CA LEU A 168 12.22 13.05 5.30
C LEU A 168 12.74 14.04 4.25
N LEU A 169 11.85 14.63 3.46
CA LEU A 169 12.19 15.53 2.36
C LEU A 169 12.10 17.01 2.74
N GLY A 170 11.76 17.33 4.00
CA GLY A 170 11.59 18.72 4.46
C GLY A 170 10.39 19.40 3.80
N LEU A 171 9.29 18.69 3.60
CA LEU A 171 8.03 19.18 3.04
C LEU A 171 6.99 19.32 4.16
N GLU A 172 6.14 20.34 4.08
CA GLU A 172 5.02 20.52 5.00
C GLU A 172 3.75 19.79 4.46
N PRO A 173 3.20 18.79 5.17
CA PRO A 173 1.94 18.20 4.79
C PRO A 173 0.76 19.09 5.21
N ILE A 174 -0.07 19.49 4.26
CA ILE A 174 -1.33 20.21 4.49
C ILE A 174 -2.46 19.21 4.36
N SER A 175 -3.10 18.85 5.47
CA SER A 175 -4.13 17.83 5.51
C SER A 175 -5.53 18.42 5.26
N VAL A 176 -6.26 17.83 4.31
CA VAL A 176 -7.68 18.12 4.07
C VAL A 176 -8.53 17.03 4.72
N SER A 177 -9.51 17.46 5.51
CA SER A 177 -10.41 16.55 6.23
C SER A 177 -11.59 16.12 5.35
N PRO A 178 -12.11 14.88 5.51
CA PRO A 178 -13.32 14.46 4.83
C PRO A 178 -14.54 15.24 5.35
N LYS A 179 -15.57 15.38 4.51
CA LYS A 179 -16.83 16.04 4.86
C LYS A 179 -17.55 15.39 6.05
N THR A 180 -17.42 14.09 6.18
CA THR A 180 -18.04 13.32 7.27
C THR A 180 -17.06 12.31 7.85
N SER A 181 -17.24 11.93 9.12
CA SER A 181 -16.42 10.91 9.77
C SER A 181 -16.73 9.47 9.33
N THR A 182 -17.83 9.27 8.61
CA THR A 182 -18.32 7.95 8.19
C THR A 182 -18.14 7.66 6.71
N ILE A 183 -17.99 8.71 5.89
CA ILE A 183 -17.70 8.60 4.46
C ILE A 183 -16.44 9.42 4.24
N TYR A 184 -15.35 8.74 3.86
CA TYR A 184 -14.07 9.40 3.56
C TYR A 184 -14.13 10.02 2.17
N ASP A 185 -14.98 11.05 2.05
CA ASP A 185 -15.24 11.81 0.85
C ASP A 185 -14.61 13.21 0.99
N ILE A 186 -13.57 13.46 0.23
CA ILE A 186 -12.84 14.74 0.22
C ILE A 186 -13.59 15.74 -0.66
N ASP A 187 -13.77 16.95 -0.16
CA ASP A 187 -14.29 18.04 -0.95
C ASP A 187 -13.17 18.63 -1.85
N PRO A 188 -13.32 18.59 -3.18
CA PRO A 188 -12.36 19.24 -4.06
C PRO A 188 -12.19 20.74 -3.80
N ALA A 189 -13.23 21.41 -3.31
CA ALA A 189 -13.16 22.83 -2.94
C ALA A 189 -12.24 23.06 -1.72
N GLU A 190 -12.25 22.15 -0.75
CA GLU A 190 -11.32 22.19 0.40
C GLU A 190 -9.88 21.93 -0.06
N VAL A 191 -9.66 21.01 -1.02
CA VAL A 191 -8.34 20.79 -1.62
C VAL A 191 -7.84 22.07 -2.29
N LYS A 192 -8.69 22.72 -3.08
CA LYS A 192 -8.36 24.00 -3.73
C LYS A 192 -8.08 25.10 -2.70
N GLY A 193 -8.89 25.19 -1.66
CA GLY A 193 -8.73 26.18 -0.58
C GLY A 193 -7.47 25.97 0.27
N ALA A 194 -6.92 24.75 0.27
CA ALA A 194 -5.69 24.41 1.00
C ALA A 194 -4.40 24.71 0.22
N VAL A 195 -4.51 25.03 -1.09
CA VAL A 195 -3.34 25.40 -1.92
C VAL A 195 -2.81 26.75 -1.48
N ARG A 196 -1.51 26.84 -1.23
CA ARG A 196 -0.75 28.04 -0.86
C ARG A 196 0.31 28.34 -1.92
N ASP A 197 0.94 29.51 -1.82
CA ASP A 197 2.02 29.92 -2.74
C ASP A 197 3.24 28.97 -2.68
N ASP A 198 3.45 28.29 -1.56
CA ASP A 198 4.54 27.33 -1.35
C ASP A 198 4.12 25.87 -1.65
N THR A 199 2.89 25.64 -2.11
CA THR A 199 2.42 24.30 -2.47
C THR A 199 3.06 23.83 -3.76
N ILE A 200 3.73 22.69 -3.72
CA ILE A 200 4.43 22.10 -4.87
C ILE A 200 3.73 20.86 -5.43
N GLY A 201 2.77 20.31 -4.70
CA GLY A 201 2.05 19.12 -5.15
C GLY A 201 0.80 18.80 -4.36
N ILE A 202 -0.01 17.94 -4.98
CA ILE A 202 -1.25 17.38 -4.42
C ILE A 202 -1.12 15.86 -4.44
N ILE A 203 -1.67 15.20 -3.42
CA ILE A 203 -1.80 13.74 -3.37
C ILE A 203 -3.28 13.40 -3.33
N GLY A 204 -3.69 12.41 -4.12
CA GLY A 204 -4.98 11.74 -4.01
C GLY A 204 -4.79 10.25 -3.87
N THR A 205 -5.81 9.54 -3.41
CA THR A 205 -5.75 8.09 -3.18
C THR A 205 -6.84 7.36 -3.96
N ALA A 206 -6.46 6.29 -4.66
CA ALA A 206 -7.40 5.40 -5.33
C ALA A 206 -7.36 4.00 -4.68
N GLY A 207 -8.36 3.71 -3.85
CA GLY A 207 -8.38 2.53 -2.99
C GLY A 207 -7.76 2.80 -1.62
N THR A 208 -8.29 3.80 -0.93
CA THR A 208 -7.82 4.23 0.40
C THR A 208 -7.80 3.07 1.40
N TRP A 209 -6.70 2.86 2.07
CA TRP A 209 -6.69 1.97 3.22
C TRP A 209 -7.07 2.74 4.50
N PRO A 210 -7.99 2.24 5.33
CA PRO A 210 -8.67 0.94 5.26
C PRO A 210 -10.03 0.96 4.55
N PHE A 211 -10.48 2.06 3.98
CA PHE A 211 -11.87 2.28 3.59
C PHE A 211 -12.21 1.79 2.18
N GLY A 212 -11.21 1.65 1.31
CA GLY A 212 -11.39 1.23 -0.07
C GLY A 212 -12.03 2.29 -0.97
N SER A 213 -12.15 3.54 -0.52
CA SER A 213 -12.71 4.66 -1.28
C SER A 213 -11.75 5.17 -2.36
N ILE A 214 -12.26 5.95 -3.29
CA ILE A 214 -11.49 6.69 -4.29
C ILE A 214 -11.73 8.17 -4.05
N ASP A 215 -10.66 8.93 -3.88
CA ASP A 215 -10.74 10.39 -3.79
C ASP A 215 -11.27 11.00 -5.10
N PRO A 216 -11.76 12.23 -5.12
CA PRO A 216 -12.26 12.90 -6.33
C PRO A 216 -11.11 13.34 -7.25
N ILE A 217 -10.38 12.31 -7.79
CA ILE A 217 -9.11 12.47 -8.50
C ILE A 217 -9.26 13.38 -9.74
N GLU A 218 -10.40 13.30 -10.43
CA GLU A 218 -10.65 14.14 -11.62
C GLU A 218 -10.69 15.62 -11.26
N GLU A 219 -11.41 15.97 -10.20
CA GLU A 219 -11.53 17.35 -9.73
C GLU A 219 -10.19 17.83 -9.11
N MET A 220 -9.51 16.98 -8.36
CA MET A 220 -8.17 17.27 -7.83
C MET A 220 -7.16 17.46 -8.96
N GLY A 221 -7.29 16.71 -10.06
CA GLY A 221 -6.49 16.89 -11.27
C GLY A 221 -6.66 18.27 -11.89
N LYS A 222 -7.90 18.78 -11.97
CA LYS A 222 -8.18 20.14 -12.44
C LYS A 222 -7.54 21.20 -11.55
N VAL A 223 -7.55 21.01 -10.22
CA VAL A 223 -6.83 21.89 -9.29
C VAL A 223 -5.33 21.84 -9.54
N ALA A 224 -4.77 20.64 -9.73
CA ALA A 224 -3.34 20.48 -10.00
C ALA A 224 -2.92 21.18 -11.31
N GLU A 225 -3.74 21.13 -12.35
CA GLU A 225 -3.51 21.84 -13.64
C GLU A 225 -3.64 23.35 -13.48
N GLU A 226 -4.66 23.84 -12.76
CA GLU A 226 -4.90 25.28 -12.54
C GLU A 226 -3.73 25.96 -11.83
N TYR A 227 -3.14 25.26 -10.82
CA TYR A 227 -2.03 25.80 -10.02
C TYR A 227 -0.65 25.27 -10.46
N ASP A 228 -0.58 24.53 -11.56
CA ASP A 228 0.65 23.91 -12.07
C ASP A 228 1.41 23.11 -11.00
N LEU A 229 0.69 22.25 -10.27
CA LEU A 229 1.19 21.41 -9.17
C LEU A 229 1.53 20.00 -9.65
N TYR A 230 2.45 19.34 -8.93
CA TYR A 230 2.66 17.91 -9.11
C TYR A 230 1.49 17.13 -8.53
N PHE A 231 0.91 16.20 -9.29
CA PHE A 231 -0.18 15.37 -8.78
C PHE A 231 0.20 13.90 -8.80
N HIS A 232 0.25 13.31 -7.61
CA HIS A 232 0.46 11.89 -7.41
C HIS A 232 -0.82 11.19 -6.96
N VAL A 233 -1.08 9.99 -7.48
CA VAL A 233 -2.16 9.12 -7.03
C VAL A 233 -1.56 7.91 -6.34
N ASP A 234 -1.79 7.80 -5.03
CA ASP A 234 -1.52 6.58 -4.28
C ASP A 234 -2.61 5.55 -4.59
N ALA A 235 -2.29 4.60 -5.45
CA ALA A 235 -3.13 3.46 -5.76
C ALA A 235 -2.51 2.13 -5.26
N CYS A 236 -1.76 2.18 -4.16
CA CYS A 236 -1.10 1.00 -3.59
C CYS A 236 -2.07 -0.16 -3.36
N PHE A 237 -3.30 0.10 -2.91
CA PHE A 237 -4.34 -0.94 -2.84
C PHE A 237 -5.16 -1.04 -4.12
N GLY A 238 -5.57 0.09 -4.70
CA GLY A 238 -6.51 0.11 -5.82
C GLY A 238 -5.91 -0.28 -7.17
N GLY A 239 -4.62 -0.03 -7.40
CA GLY A 239 -3.99 -0.10 -8.72
C GLY A 239 -4.03 -1.49 -9.38
N LEU A 240 -4.02 -2.56 -8.59
CA LEU A 240 -4.10 -3.94 -9.10
C LEU A 240 -5.45 -4.63 -8.80
N ILE A 241 -6.51 -3.85 -8.60
CA ILE A 241 -7.88 -4.36 -8.52
C ILE A 241 -8.87 -3.50 -9.32
N LEU A 242 -8.83 -2.17 -9.18
CA LEU A 242 -9.76 -1.26 -9.86
C LEU A 242 -9.81 -1.44 -11.38
N PRO A 243 -8.66 -1.53 -12.10
CA PRO A 243 -8.68 -1.72 -13.55
C PRO A 243 -9.31 -3.04 -13.98
N PHE A 244 -9.18 -4.07 -13.15
CA PHE A 244 -9.76 -5.38 -13.45
C PHE A 244 -11.26 -5.43 -13.14
N LEU A 245 -11.73 -4.71 -12.13
CA LEU A 245 -13.15 -4.51 -11.86
C LEU A 245 -13.84 -3.72 -12.98
N GLU A 246 -13.18 -2.67 -13.48
CA GLU A 246 -13.65 -1.90 -14.64
C GLU A 246 -13.73 -2.79 -15.89
N ARG A 247 -12.63 -3.47 -16.25
CA ARG A 247 -12.55 -4.34 -17.44
C ARG A 247 -13.47 -5.58 -17.38
N SER A 248 -13.84 -6.00 -16.19
CA SER A 248 -14.77 -7.12 -16.01
C SER A 248 -16.24 -6.69 -16.09
N GLY A 249 -16.53 -5.40 -16.16
CA GLY A 249 -17.88 -4.85 -16.11
C GLY A 249 -18.53 -4.93 -14.73
N TYR A 250 -17.75 -5.20 -13.67
CA TYR A 250 -18.26 -5.18 -12.29
C TYR A 250 -18.75 -3.78 -11.91
N TYR A 251 -17.97 -2.75 -12.30
CA TYR A 251 -18.39 -1.36 -12.28
C TYR A 251 -18.53 -0.82 -13.70
N THR A 252 -19.64 -0.15 -13.97
CA THR A 252 -19.91 0.55 -15.23
C THR A 252 -19.70 2.07 -15.11
N ASP A 253 -19.60 2.57 -13.88
CA ASP A 253 -19.57 3.98 -13.50
C ASP A 253 -18.40 4.31 -12.56
N LEU A 254 -17.31 3.53 -12.63
CA LEU A 254 -16.12 3.81 -11.83
C LEU A 254 -15.54 5.17 -12.25
N PRO A 255 -15.35 6.13 -11.30
CA PRO A 255 -14.72 7.39 -11.63
C PRO A 255 -13.29 7.18 -12.15
N ALA A 256 -12.85 8.01 -13.08
CA ALA A 256 -11.47 7.99 -13.53
C ALA A 256 -10.54 8.37 -12.36
N TRP A 257 -9.42 7.65 -12.25
CA TRP A 257 -8.46 7.84 -11.14
C TRP A 257 -7.00 7.73 -11.59
N ASP A 258 -6.77 7.45 -12.87
CA ASP A 258 -5.47 7.11 -13.45
C ASP A 258 -4.99 8.15 -14.47
N PHE A 259 -4.07 7.76 -15.35
CA PHE A 259 -3.52 8.65 -16.37
C PHE A 259 -4.54 9.16 -17.41
N ARG A 260 -5.79 8.73 -17.40
CA ARG A 260 -6.87 9.39 -18.14
C ARG A 260 -7.06 10.84 -17.71
N ILE A 261 -6.68 11.16 -16.47
CA ILE A 261 -6.73 12.52 -15.92
C ILE A 261 -5.43 13.25 -16.25
N PRO A 262 -5.47 14.33 -17.05
CA PRO A 262 -4.25 14.99 -17.54
C PRO A 262 -3.30 15.47 -16.44
N GLY A 263 -3.85 15.99 -15.33
CA GLY A 263 -3.06 16.47 -14.18
C GLY A 263 -2.27 15.40 -13.44
N VAL A 264 -2.63 14.09 -13.55
CA VAL A 264 -1.92 13.01 -12.85
C VAL A 264 -0.55 12.80 -13.45
N MET A 265 0.50 12.96 -12.66
CA MET A 265 1.90 12.82 -13.08
C MET A 265 2.54 11.50 -12.68
N SER A 266 2.12 10.89 -11.56
CA SER A 266 2.60 9.58 -11.13
C SER A 266 1.54 8.79 -10.37
N ILE A 267 1.69 7.45 -10.40
CA ILE A 267 0.78 6.51 -9.73
C ILE A 267 1.64 5.42 -9.08
N SER A 268 1.42 5.15 -7.79
CA SER A 268 1.96 3.98 -7.08
C SER A 268 0.99 2.81 -7.08
N ALA A 269 1.49 1.56 -7.14
CA ALA A 269 0.65 0.37 -7.03
C ALA A 269 1.44 -0.81 -6.46
N ASP A 270 0.90 -1.47 -5.43
CA ASP A 270 1.59 -2.55 -4.72
C ASP A 270 1.30 -3.93 -5.32
N PHE A 271 2.35 -4.58 -5.81
CA PHE A 271 2.26 -5.98 -6.22
C PHE A 271 2.02 -6.89 -5.01
N HIS A 272 2.56 -6.55 -3.84
CA HIS A 272 2.42 -7.36 -2.63
C HIS A 272 1.07 -7.20 -1.89
N LYS A 273 0.14 -6.43 -2.46
CA LYS A 273 -1.26 -6.34 -2.02
C LYS A 273 -2.15 -7.09 -3.02
N ASN A 274 -3.03 -6.43 -3.74
CA ASN A 274 -3.91 -7.07 -4.72
C ASN A 274 -3.16 -7.68 -5.94
N GLY A 275 -1.88 -7.39 -6.10
CA GLY A 275 -1.03 -8.05 -7.10
C GLY A 275 -0.57 -9.46 -6.70
N MET A 276 -0.78 -9.89 -5.45
CA MET A 276 -0.51 -11.24 -4.94
C MET A 276 0.96 -11.70 -5.06
N VAL A 277 1.88 -10.77 -5.07
CA VAL A 277 3.33 -11.03 -5.05
C VAL A 277 3.85 -10.95 -3.62
N PRO A 278 4.77 -11.82 -3.18
CA PRO A 278 5.35 -11.68 -1.85
C PRO A 278 6.06 -10.33 -1.66
N PRO A 279 5.95 -9.71 -0.46
CA PRO A 279 6.65 -8.48 -0.17
C PRO A 279 8.18 -8.65 -0.20
N PRO A 280 8.94 -7.55 -0.42
CA PRO A 280 8.47 -6.21 -0.76
C PRO A 280 8.42 -6.01 -2.28
N ALA A 281 7.27 -5.61 -2.81
CA ALA A 281 7.13 -5.33 -4.25
C ALA A 281 6.04 -4.29 -4.51
N SER A 282 6.40 -3.18 -5.15
CA SER A 282 5.51 -2.11 -5.59
C SER A 282 6.01 -1.53 -6.90
N SER A 283 5.19 -0.79 -7.60
CA SER A 283 5.58 0.03 -8.76
C SER A 283 5.35 1.50 -8.48
N LEU A 284 6.20 2.34 -9.07
CA LEU A 284 5.92 3.75 -9.28
C LEU A 284 5.99 4.03 -10.78
N CYS A 285 4.84 4.38 -11.34
CA CYS A 285 4.70 4.76 -12.74
C CYS A 285 4.62 6.28 -12.86
N PHE A 286 5.37 6.84 -13.77
CA PHE A 286 5.34 8.26 -14.15
C PHE A 286 4.71 8.38 -15.53
N ARG A 287 3.97 9.45 -15.74
CA ARG A 287 3.30 9.72 -17.02
C ARG A 287 4.23 9.64 -18.22
N ASN A 288 5.45 10.15 -18.09
CA ASN A 288 6.45 10.16 -19.16
C ASN A 288 7.88 10.28 -18.62
N ARG A 289 8.86 10.29 -19.55
CA ARG A 289 10.28 10.37 -19.22
C ARG A 289 10.70 11.69 -18.57
N GLU A 290 10.04 12.78 -18.84
CA GLU A 290 10.36 14.06 -18.23
C GLU A 290 10.10 14.00 -16.71
N ILE A 291 8.94 13.45 -16.32
CA ILE A 291 8.54 13.39 -14.92
C ILE A 291 9.47 12.50 -14.07
N ILE A 292 9.91 11.35 -14.59
CA ILE A 292 10.85 10.49 -13.86
C ILE A 292 12.21 11.17 -13.61
N GLU A 293 12.64 12.07 -14.49
CA GLU A 293 13.90 12.80 -14.29
C GLU A 293 13.84 13.71 -13.04
N TYR A 294 12.68 14.22 -12.66
CA TYR A 294 12.53 14.99 -11.42
C TYR A 294 12.82 14.12 -10.17
N ALA A 295 12.37 12.86 -10.17
CA ALA A 295 12.71 11.92 -9.08
C ALA A 295 14.24 11.65 -9.03
N ARG A 296 14.88 11.49 -10.20
CA ARG A 296 16.32 11.25 -10.31
C ARG A 296 17.16 12.42 -9.84
N MET A 297 16.64 13.64 -9.90
CA MET A 297 17.34 14.83 -9.40
C MET A 297 17.52 14.79 -7.87
N ILE A 298 16.53 14.30 -7.14
CA ILE A 298 16.55 14.21 -5.67
C ILE A 298 17.18 12.89 -5.19
N ALA A 299 16.95 11.81 -5.93
CA ALA A 299 17.42 10.46 -5.61
C ALA A 299 18.24 9.86 -6.78
N PRO A 300 19.45 10.44 -7.08
CA PRO A 300 20.27 9.91 -8.15
C PRO A 300 20.87 8.54 -7.79
N PRO A 301 21.26 7.70 -8.78
CA PRO A 301 21.05 7.92 -10.22
C PRO A 301 19.73 7.35 -10.74
N PHE A 302 18.96 6.63 -9.92
CA PHE A 302 17.82 5.83 -10.39
C PHE A 302 16.46 6.45 -10.14
N GLY A 303 16.35 7.42 -9.23
CA GLY A 303 15.08 7.96 -8.74
C GLY A 303 14.43 7.10 -7.64
N THR A 304 15.08 6.03 -7.20
CA THR A 304 14.69 5.18 -6.07
C THR A 304 15.49 5.52 -4.82
N LEU A 305 14.95 5.31 -3.63
CA LEU A 305 15.69 5.48 -2.37
C LEU A 305 16.80 4.44 -2.27
N SER A 306 16.52 3.20 -2.67
CA SER A 306 17.52 2.14 -2.73
C SER A 306 18.38 2.31 -3.99
N GLY A 307 19.68 2.44 -3.84
CA GLY A 307 20.61 2.53 -4.98
C GLY A 307 20.66 1.21 -5.74
N THR A 308 21.14 0.14 -5.10
CA THR A 308 21.17 -1.21 -5.66
C THR A 308 19.96 -1.99 -5.19
N ARG A 309 19.10 -2.40 -6.13
CA ARG A 309 17.89 -3.17 -5.82
C ARG A 309 18.07 -4.65 -6.14
N SER A 310 17.51 -5.53 -5.33
CA SER A 310 17.37 -6.95 -5.63
C SER A 310 16.54 -7.15 -6.91
N THR A 311 16.89 -8.15 -7.69
CA THR A 311 16.15 -8.51 -8.91
C THR A 311 15.02 -9.51 -8.64
N SER A 312 14.98 -10.08 -7.44
CA SER A 312 13.97 -11.07 -7.05
C SER A 312 12.52 -10.53 -7.07
N PRO A 313 12.22 -9.31 -6.54
CA PRO A 313 10.87 -8.74 -6.65
C PRO A 313 10.44 -8.46 -8.10
N MET A 314 11.38 -8.10 -8.98
CA MET A 314 11.10 -7.87 -10.41
C MET A 314 10.67 -9.16 -11.10
N ALA A 315 11.42 -10.24 -10.85
CA ALA A 315 11.10 -11.57 -11.39
C ALA A 315 9.76 -12.09 -10.83
N ALA A 316 9.48 -11.87 -9.56
CA ALA A 316 8.22 -12.27 -8.94
C ALA A 316 7.01 -11.53 -9.55
N ALA A 317 7.11 -10.20 -9.70
CA ALA A 317 6.06 -9.39 -10.31
C ALA A 317 5.83 -9.79 -11.77
N TRP A 318 6.90 -9.90 -12.55
CA TRP A 318 6.83 -10.34 -13.95
C TRP A 318 6.15 -11.71 -14.09
N THR A 319 6.56 -12.67 -13.27
CA THR A 319 6.00 -14.04 -13.29
C THR A 319 4.52 -14.04 -12.92
N MET A 320 4.12 -13.30 -11.90
CA MET A 320 2.74 -13.22 -11.46
C MET A 320 1.83 -12.62 -12.55
N LEU A 321 2.24 -11.48 -13.14
CA LEU A 321 1.46 -10.83 -14.19
C LEU A 321 1.27 -11.73 -15.40
N HIS A 322 2.30 -12.52 -15.79
CA HIS A 322 2.19 -13.46 -16.90
C HIS A 322 1.42 -14.75 -16.56
N ALA A 323 1.53 -15.23 -15.31
CA ALA A 323 0.83 -16.43 -14.88
C ALA A 323 -0.69 -16.26 -14.80
N LEU A 324 -1.15 -15.09 -14.38
CA LEU A 324 -2.58 -14.78 -14.31
C LEU A 324 -3.12 -14.11 -15.58
N GLY A 325 -2.34 -13.18 -16.13
CA GLY A 325 -2.83 -12.37 -17.25
C GLY A 325 -4.07 -11.54 -16.87
N ILE A 326 -4.65 -10.87 -17.84
CA ILE A 326 -5.84 -10.03 -17.65
C ILE A 326 -7.02 -10.85 -17.11
N GLU A 327 -7.31 -12.02 -17.70
CA GLU A 327 -8.48 -12.82 -17.33
C GLU A 327 -8.36 -13.41 -15.93
N GLY A 328 -7.16 -13.85 -15.53
CA GLY A 328 -6.92 -14.32 -14.16
C GLY A 328 -7.11 -13.23 -13.14
N TYR A 329 -6.56 -12.03 -13.36
CA TYR A 329 -6.78 -10.90 -12.45
C TYR A 329 -8.23 -10.42 -12.41
N LYS A 330 -8.97 -10.44 -13.54
CA LYS A 330 -10.42 -10.16 -13.55
C LYS A 330 -11.18 -11.16 -12.67
N ALA A 331 -10.88 -12.44 -12.79
CA ALA A 331 -11.52 -13.48 -11.98
C ALA A 331 -11.22 -13.27 -10.48
N VAL A 332 -9.96 -13.00 -10.13
CA VAL A 332 -9.56 -12.69 -8.75
C VAL A 332 -10.29 -11.47 -8.22
N ALA A 333 -10.32 -10.38 -8.96
CA ALA A 333 -10.97 -9.14 -8.54
C ALA A 333 -12.48 -9.32 -8.30
N GLN A 334 -13.19 -9.94 -9.24
CA GLN A 334 -14.62 -10.23 -9.11
C GLN A 334 -14.91 -11.15 -7.92
N HIS A 335 -14.12 -12.21 -7.76
CA HIS A 335 -14.30 -13.14 -6.65
C HIS A 335 -14.05 -12.47 -5.28
N SER A 336 -13.00 -11.65 -5.19
CA SER A 336 -12.71 -10.88 -3.98
C SER A 336 -13.85 -9.93 -3.60
N MET A 337 -14.46 -9.28 -4.58
CA MET A 337 -15.62 -8.42 -4.34
C MET A 337 -16.86 -9.21 -3.94
N HIS A 338 -17.10 -10.37 -4.55
CA HIS A 338 -18.19 -11.25 -4.15
C HIS A 338 -18.03 -11.73 -2.68
N LEU A 339 -16.82 -12.08 -2.27
CA LEU A 339 -16.54 -12.42 -0.87
C LEU A 339 -16.73 -11.21 0.07
N ARG A 340 -16.39 -10.00 -0.38
CA ARG A 340 -16.69 -8.76 0.34
C ARG A 340 -18.19 -8.58 0.57
N GLU A 341 -18.99 -8.77 -0.47
CA GLU A 341 -20.46 -8.67 -0.37
C GLU A 341 -21.02 -9.69 0.61
N LYS A 342 -20.57 -10.95 0.53
CA LYS A 342 -20.95 -12.00 1.50
C LYS A 342 -20.55 -11.63 2.93
N LEU A 343 -19.36 -11.09 3.14
CA LEU A 343 -18.89 -10.64 4.45
C LEU A 343 -19.80 -9.54 5.01
N ILE A 344 -20.12 -8.54 4.20
CA ILE A 344 -21.02 -7.44 4.58
C ILE A 344 -22.40 -8.01 4.94
N GLU A 345 -22.99 -8.84 4.08
CA GLU A 345 -24.30 -9.45 4.34
C GLU A 345 -24.31 -10.28 5.64
N ALA A 346 -23.28 -11.08 5.86
CA ALA A 346 -23.20 -11.93 7.04
C ALA A 346 -23.01 -11.12 8.33
N THR A 347 -22.19 -10.08 8.29
CA THR A 347 -21.86 -9.26 9.47
C THR A 347 -22.97 -8.27 9.82
N LEU A 348 -23.70 -7.73 8.85
CA LEU A 348 -24.86 -6.84 9.12
C LEU A 348 -26.06 -7.57 9.77
N LYS A 349 -26.08 -8.90 9.77
CA LYS A 349 -27.05 -9.69 10.56
C LYS A 349 -26.74 -9.63 12.07
N ILE A 350 -25.55 -9.19 12.45
CA ILE A 350 -25.14 -9.08 13.86
C ILE A 350 -25.62 -7.72 14.41
N PRO A 351 -26.43 -7.70 15.48
CA PRO A 351 -26.94 -6.46 16.03
C PRO A 351 -25.82 -5.49 16.41
N SER A 352 -26.05 -4.20 16.20
CA SER A 352 -25.13 -3.09 16.52
C SER A 352 -23.87 -2.97 15.65
N LEU A 353 -23.68 -3.85 14.66
CA LEU A 353 -22.61 -3.66 13.67
C LEU A 353 -23.07 -2.79 12.51
N LYS A 354 -22.13 -2.00 12.03
CA LYS A 354 -22.23 -1.16 10.84
C LYS A 354 -21.01 -1.36 9.94
N VAL A 355 -21.17 -1.00 8.67
CA VAL A 355 -20.10 -1.00 7.66
C VAL A 355 -19.89 0.43 7.20
N VAL A 356 -18.64 0.83 7.03
CA VAL A 356 -18.32 2.11 6.38
C VAL A 356 -18.65 1.99 4.89
N GLU A 357 -19.49 2.90 4.41
CA GLU A 357 -19.93 2.94 3.02
C GLU A 357 -18.88 3.60 2.09
N GLY A 358 -19.10 3.52 0.78
CA GLY A 358 -18.28 4.17 -0.23
C GLY A 358 -17.05 3.40 -0.70
N GLY A 359 -16.71 2.28 -0.09
CA GLY A 359 -15.59 1.43 -0.53
C GLY A 359 -15.83 0.80 -1.91
N LYS A 360 -14.87 0.95 -2.81
CA LYS A 360 -14.90 0.46 -4.21
C LYS A 360 -14.02 -0.75 -4.47
N ILE A 361 -13.27 -1.21 -3.46
CA ILE A 361 -12.39 -2.38 -3.58
C ILE A 361 -12.69 -3.40 -2.46
N ASN A 362 -11.96 -4.48 -2.42
CA ASN A 362 -12.12 -5.62 -1.53
C ASN A 362 -11.77 -5.34 -0.04
N LEU A 363 -11.85 -4.09 0.38
CA LEU A 363 -11.70 -3.66 1.78
C LEU A 363 -13.07 -3.42 2.42
N THR A 364 -13.22 -3.85 3.67
CA THR A 364 -14.43 -3.67 4.47
C THR A 364 -14.06 -3.18 5.85
N VAL A 365 -14.68 -2.11 6.31
CA VAL A 365 -14.51 -1.60 7.67
C VAL A 365 -15.80 -1.80 8.45
N LEU A 366 -15.71 -2.62 9.49
CA LEU A 366 -16.81 -2.96 10.40
C LEU A 366 -16.62 -2.19 11.70
N TYR A 367 -17.69 -1.57 12.20
CA TYR A 367 -17.66 -0.79 13.43
C TYR A 367 -19.00 -0.85 14.17
N SER A 368 -19.02 -0.30 15.38
CA SER A 368 -20.25 -0.10 16.17
C SER A 368 -20.26 1.30 16.76
N GLU A 369 -21.44 1.93 16.81
CA GLU A 369 -21.62 3.22 17.48
C GLU A 369 -21.88 3.09 18.98
N THR A 370 -22.22 1.89 19.44
CA THR A 370 -22.61 1.64 20.82
C THR A 370 -21.68 0.69 21.56
N LEU A 371 -20.98 -0.19 20.83
CA LEU A 371 -20.11 -1.20 21.40
C LEU A 371 -18.64 -0.89 21.14
N ASP A 372 -17.83 -1.07 22.15
CA ASP A 372 -16.37 -1.09 22.02
C ASP A 372 -15.92 -2.47 21.54
N LEU A 373 -15.37 -2.53 20.34
CA LEU A 373 -14.99 -3.79 19.70
C LEU A 373 -13.56 -4.25 20.06
N ARG A 374 -12.81 -3.53 20.92
CA ARG A 374 -11.45 -3.93 21.33
C ARG A 374 -11.40 -5.34 21.95
N PRO A 375 -12.27 -5.69 22.93
CA PRO A 375 -12.28 -7.04 23.46
C PRO A 375 -12.77 -8.09 22.44
N VAL A 376 -13.62 -7.69 21.51
CA VAL A 376 -14.10 -8.53 20.42
C VAL A 376 -12.96 -8.82 19.43
N SER A 377 -12.21 -7.80 19.03
CA SER A 377 -11.02 -7.94 18.18
C SER A 377 -10.01 -8.90 18.79
N LYS A 378 -9.70 -8.73 20.08
CA LYS A 378 -8.81 -9.64 20.81
C LYS A 378 -9.29 -11.09 20.76
N ALA A 379 -10.57 -11.32 21.04
CA ALA A 379 -11.14 -12.67 21.03
C ALA A 379 -11.13 -13.31 19.62
N LEU A 380 -11.30 -12.50 18.57
CA LEU A 380 -11.19 -12.97 17.19
C LEU A 380 -9.75 -13.35 16.85
N ILE A 381 -8.76 -12.56 17.25
CA ILE A 381 -7.33 -12.87 17.07
C ILE A 381 -6.95 -14.15 17.82
N GLU A 382 -7.41 -14.34 19.05
CA GLU A 382 -7.20 -15.57 19.84
C GLU A 382 -7.79 -16.82 19.16
N LYS A 383 -8.84 -16.65 18.34
CA LYS A 383 -9.39 -17.72 17.50
C LYS A 383 -8.65 -17.88 16.16
N GLY A 384 -7.62 -17.09 15.88
CA GLY A 384 -6.83 -17.12 14.66
C GLY A 384 -7.34 -16.24 13.52
N TRP A 385 -8.35 -15.39 13.74
CA TRP A 385 -8.85 -14.47 12.73
C TRP A 385 -7.93 -13.26 12.57
N MET A 386 -7.37 -13.09 11.39
CA MET A 386 -6.51 -11.95 11.07
C MET A 386 -7.32 -10.80 10.50
N HIS A 387 -7.16 -9.63 11.10
CA HIS A 387 -7.74 -8.37 10.63
C HIS A 387 -6.88 -7.21 11.14
N ALA A 388 -6.99 -6.06 10.50
CA ALA A 388 -6.44 -4.83 11.07
C ALA A 388 -7.50 -4.11 11.91
N THR A 389 -7.05 -3.19 12.73
CA THR A 389 -7.93 -2.34 13.52
C THR A 389 -7.58 -0.87 13.30
N GLY A 390 -8.56 0.00 13.40
CA GLY A 390 -8.42 1.45 13.28
C GLY A 390 -9.23 2.17 14.36
N LYS A 391 -8.93 3.45 14.60
CA LYS A 391 -9.61 4.26 15.62
C LYS A 391 -10.83 5.03 15.08
N ASN A 392 -11.11 4.95 13.79
CA ASN A 392 -12.23 5.61 13.13
C ASN A 392 -13.05 4.58 12.33
N PRO A 393 -14.37 4.73 12.30
CA PRO A 393 -15.24 5.80 12.87
C PRO A 393 -15.66 5.59 14.34
N SER A 394 -15.17 4.60 15.04
CA SER A 394 -15.51 4.25 16.43
C SER A 394 -14.23 4.16 17.26
N PRO A 395 -14.28 3.98 18.59
CA PRO A 395 -13.08 3.69 19.38
C PRO A 395 -12.18 2.64 18.73
N ILE A 396 -12.81 1.67 18.05
CA ILE A 396 -12.12 0.71 17.18
C ILE A 396 -13.03 0.23 16.06
N ALA A 397 -12.49 0.16 14.86
CA ALA A 397 -13.09 -0.46 13.69
C ALA A 397 -12.21 -1.62 13.22
N LEU A 398 -12.81 -2.70 12.73
CA LEU A 398 -12.11 -3.83 12.16
C LEU A 398 -12.03 -3.66 10.65
N CYS A 399 -10.81 -3.71 10.11
CA CYS A 399 -10.58 -3.66 8.67
C CYS A 399 -10.22 -5.05 8.14
N ILE A 400 -10.95 -5.49 7.13
CA ILE A 400 -10.82 -6.80 6.51
C ILE A 400 -10.62 -6.61 5.01
N CYS A 401 -9.60 -7.26 4.46
CA CYS A 401 -9.38 -7.41 3.03
C CYS A 401 -9.83 -8.80 2.59
N THR A 402 -10.82 -8.89 1.71
CA THR A 402 -11.29 -10.18 1.19
C THR A 402 -10.55 -10.57 -0.08
N MET A 403 -10.06 -11.79 -0.12
CA MET A 403 -9.30 -12.36 -1.24
C MET A 403 -9.78 -13.79 -1.50
N PRO A 404 -9.52 -14.38 -2.69
CA PRO A 404 -10.01 -15.72 -3.02
C PRO A 404 -9.67 -16.82 -2.01
N GLN A 405 -8.55 -16.71 -1.29
CA GLN A 405 -8.21 -17.65 -0.21
C GLN A 405 -9.17 -17.62 0.98
N ASN A 406 -10.05 -16.61 1.07
CA ASN A 406 -11.06 -16.53 2.12
C ASN A 406 -12.37 -17.26 1.75
N ASP A 407 -12.41 -17.94 0.63
CA ASP A 407 -13.58 -18.74 0.23
C ASP A 407 -13.87 -19.82 1.28
N GLY A 408 -15.16 -19.96 1.68
CA GLY A 408 -15.57 -20.84 2.75
C GLY A 408 -15.32 -20.35 4.19
N GLN A 409 -14.63 -19.20 4.40
CA GLN A 409 -14.32 -18.70 5.73
C GLN A 409 -15.33 -17.69 6.28
N ILE A 410 -16.10 -17.04 5.42
CA ILE A 410 -16.97 -15.90 5.77
C ILE A 410 -18.02 -16.27 6.81
N GLU A 411 -18.68 -17.41 6.63
CA GLU A 411 -19.74 -17.88 7.53
C GLU A 411 -19.17 -18.24 8.92
N SER A 412 -18.00 -18.87 8.96
CA SER A 412 -17.30 -19.22 10.20
C SER A 412 -16.84 -17.96 10.93
N PHE A 413 -16.29 -17.00 10.22
CA PHE A 413 -15.91 -15.69 10.76
C PHE A 413 -17.13 -14.97 11.35
N ALA A 414 -18.23 -14.87 10.60
CA ALA A 414 -19.44 -14.18 11.06
C ALA A 414 -20.03 -14.84 12.31
N LYS A 415 -20.01 -16.18 12.41
CA LYS A 415 -20.43 -16.93 13.60
C LYS A 415 -19.55 -16.59 14.80
N ASP A 416 -18.24 -16.65 14.65
CA ASP A 416 -17.29 -16.34 15.73
C ASP A 416 -17.37 -14.86 16.14
N PHE A 417 -17.59 -13.97 15.18
CA PHE A 417 -17.78 -12.55 15.44
C PHE A 417 -19.05 -12.31 16.27
N ALA A 418 -20.18 -12.92 15.90
CA ALA A 418 -21.43 -12.83 16.66
C ALA A 418 -21.27 -13.36 18.09
N GLU A 419 -20.56 -14.47 18.27
CA GLU A 419 -20.26 -15.03 19.59
C GLU A 419 -19.36 -14.07 20.39
N ALA A 420 -18.31 -13.53 19.78
CA ALA A 420 -17.40 -12.59 20.43
C ALA A 420 -18.14 -11.30 20.85
N ILE A 421 -19.03 -10.77 20.02
CA ILE A 421 -19.88 -9.62 20.39
C ILE A 421 -20.74 -9.96 21.59
N LYS A 422 -21.42 -11.09 21.56
CA LYS A 422 -22.30 -11.51 22.66
C LYS A 422 -21.59 -11.69 24.01
N THR A 423 -20.33 -12.16 23.95
CA THR A 423 -19.59 -12.57 25.17
C THR A 423 -18.56 -11.57 25.65
N LYS A 424 -18.05 -10.71 24.77
CA LYS A 424 -16.88 -9.84 25.03
C LYS A 424 -17.15 -8.36 24.78
N ALA A 425 -18.14 -7.98 23.94
CA ALA A 425 -18.39 -6.58 23.67
C ALA A 425 -18.84 -5.84 24.94
N VAL A 426 -18.39 -4.60 25.06
CA VAL A 426 -18.78 -3.67 26.14
C VAL A 426 -19.30 -2.38 25.53
N LEU A 427 -20.05 -1.59 26.30
CA LEU A 427 -20.51 -0.29 25.84
C LEU A 427 -19.33 0.68 25.70
N ILE A 428 -19.39 1.54 24.70
CA ILE A 428 -18.40 2.62 24.51
C ILE A 428 -18.31 3.46 25.79
N GLY A 429 -17.08 3.79 26.19
CA GLY A 429 -16.80 4.57 27.42
C GLY A 429 -16.75 3.74 28.72
N LYS A 430 -16.92 2.43 28.64
CA LYS A 430 -16.78 1.50 29.79
C LYS A 430 -15.37 0.90 29.93
N LEU A 431 -14.52 1.05 28.91
CA LEU A 431 -13.12 0.62 28.95
C LEU A 431 -12.23 1.81 29.29
N GLU A 432 -11.56 1.76 30.43
CA GLU A 432 -10.68 2.83 30.94
C GLU A 432 -9.27 2.76 30.34
N ASP A 433 -8.79 1.60 29.89
CA ASP A 433 -7.43 1.41 29.39
C ASP A 433 -7.39 1.17 27.89
N VAL A 434 -6.65 2.05 27.19
CA VAL A 434 -6.36 2.00 25.74
C VAL A 434 -4.91 1.67 25.45
N SER A 435 -4.10 1.34 26.47
CA SER A 435 -2.70 0.93 26.27
C SER A 435 -2.63 -0.38 25.49
N GLY A 436 -1.72 -0.46 24.51
CA GLY A 436 -1.50 -1.65 23.70
C GLY A 436 -2.08 -1.64 22.29
N PHE A 437 -2.75 -0.55 21.85
CA PHE A 437 -3.15 -0.39 20.45
C PHE A 437 -2.38 0.78 19.81
N ASP A 438 -1.67 0.52 18.71
CA ASP A 438 -1.05 1.55 17.91
C ASP A 438 -2.09 2.44 17.19
N LEU A 439 -1.62 3.39 16.37
CA LEU A 439 -2.49 4.24 15.53
C LEU A 439 -3.43 3.42 14.60
N TYR A 440 -3.10 2.16 14.36
CA TYR A 440 -3.88 1.18 13.59
C TYR A 440 -4.62 0.18 14.48
N GLY A 441 -4.57 0.34 15.81
CA GLY A 441 -5.21 -0.57 16.76
C GLY A 441 -4.58 -1.95 16.86
N ARG A 442 -3.34 -2.12 16.39
CA ARG A 442 -2.62 -3.38 16.56
C ARG A 442 -2.13 -3.51 18.00
N ASN A 443 -2.21 -4.72 18.53
CA ASN A 443 -1.51 -5.07 19.77
C ASN A 443 -0.02 -5.19 19.40
N ILE A 444 0.75 -4.14 19.65
CA ILE A 444 2.21 -4.20 19.49
C ILE A 444 2.77 -4.52 20.86
N ASP A 445 3.18 -5.77 21.07
CA ASP A 445 4.15 -6.11 22.11
C ASP A 445 5.49 -5.50 21.68
N LEU A 446 5.80 -4.34 22.25
CA LEU A 446 7.08 -3.65 22.03
C LEU A 446 8.19 -4.22 22.93
N ASP A 447 8.13 -5.48 23.26
CA ASP A 447 9.27 -6.19 23.85
C ASP A 447 10.27 -6.57 22.75
N ILE A 448 10.93 -5.52 22.18
CA ILE A 448 12.16 -5.66 21.42
C ILE A 448 13.30 -5.08 22.25
#